data_7d5ca3647b55f10c18937024074dc8e1
#
_entry.id   7d5ca3647b55f10c18937024074dc8e1
#
_cell.length_a   1.000
_cell.length_b   1.000
_cell.length_c   1.000
_cell.angle_alpha   90.00
_cell.angle_beta   90.00
_cell.angle_gamma   90.00
#
_symmetry.space_group_name_H-M   'P 1'
#
loop_
_entity.id
_entity.type
_entity.pdbx_description
1 polymer ?
#
loop_
_entity_poly.entity_id
_entity_poly.type
_entity_poly.pdbx_seq_one_letter_code
_entity_poly.pdbx_strand_id
1 'polypeptide(L)'
;RATPIFFNLLSCCTSDEADQLAQKLSPLLTEHANKIMLNRKLFERIKYVKEHEKGLNAEEQKLLDDIFDGFQRGGACLSDEDKEKLTRMRIELDTISLQFGQNCLKETNAYSLHITDQQELAGLPETALDAAALAAKEKGMEGWLFTLHQPSYGPFLTYADNRELRRQMYMAKNTICCKGGEHDNRQLVTRIVNLRREIAQLLGNETYAESVLKRRMAENTANVYALIQQLMDAYMPVARKEPTELE
;
A
#
# COMPACT_ATOMS: atom_id res chain seq x y z
N ARG A 1 -16.42 0.94 16.03
CA ARG A 1 -17.37 0.90 14.89
C ARG A 1 -17.18 2.07 13.91
N ALA A 2 -16.79 3.27 14.37
CA ALA A 2 -16.59 4.44 13.49
C ALA A 2 -15.31 4.36 12.63
N THR A 3 -14.25 3.76 13.14
CA THR A 3 -12.93 3.70 12.47
C THR A 3 -12.97 3.11 11.06
N PRO A 4 -13.57 1.93 10.81
CA PRO A 4 -13.63 1.39 9.46
C PRO A 4 -14.41 2.28 8.49
N ILE A 5 -15.48 2.92 8.95
CA ILE A 5 -16.29 3.85 8.14
C ILE A 5 -15.46 5.06 7.75
N PHE A 6 -14.76 5.68 8.71
CA PHE A 6 -13.91 6.84 8.46
C PHE A 6 -12.80 6.53 7.44
N PHE A 7 -12.03 5.45 7.64
CA PHE A 7 -10.96 5.11 6.72
C PHE A 7 -11.44 4.62 5.36
N ASN A 8 -12.64 4.02 5.28
CA ASN A 8 -13.26 3.72 3.99
C ASN A 8 -13.63 5.00 3.24
N LEU A 9 -14.26 5.97 3.90
CA LEU A 9 -14.57 7.27 3.30
C LEU A 9 -13.28 8.01 2.89
N LEU A 10 -12.25 7.99 3.73
CA LEU A 10 -10.94 8.57 3.41
C LEU A 10 -10.34 7.98 2.13
N SER A 11 -10.50 6.68 1.90
CA SER A 11 -9.98 6.02 0.68
C SER A 11 -10.78 6.32 -0.59
N CYS A 12 -12.05 6.70 -0.47
CA CYS A 12 -12.95 6.94 -1.60
C CYS A 12 -13.16 8.42 -1.90
N CYS A 13 -13.23 9.27 -0.85
CA CYS A 13 -13.62 10.68 -0.93
C CYS A 13 -12.80 11.49 0.08
N THR A 14 -11.48 11.60 -0.13
CA THR A 14 -10.63 12.35 0.80
C THR A 14 -10.73 13.87 0.61
N SER A 15 -10.37 14.60 1.66
CA SER A 15 -10.13 16.04 1.66
C SER A 15 -8.94 16.37 2.55
N ASP A 16 -8.41 17.60 2.46
CA ASP A 16 -7.28 18.01 3.29
C ASP A 16 -7.61 17.93 4.80
N GLU A 17 -8.86 18.24 5.19
CA GLU A 17 -9.33 18.11 6.58
C GLU A 17 -9.40 16.65 7.02
N ALA A 18 -9.88 15.76 6.15
CA ALA A 18 -9.95 14.32 6.41
C ALA A 18 -8.54 13.72 6.53
N ASP A 19 -7.60 14.13 5.68
CA ASP A 19 -6.20 13.73 5.73
C ASP A 19 -5.52 14.17 7.03
N GLN A 20 -5.73 15.44 7.45
CA GLN A 20 -5.21 15.96 8.73
C GLN A 20 -5.82 15.21 9.93
N LEU A 21 -7.12 14.90 9.87
CA LEU A 21 -7.78 14.12 10.92
C LEU A 21 -7.21 12.70 10.99
N ALA A 22 -6.98 12.05 9.85
CA ALA A 22 -6.35 10.72 9.77
C ALA A 22 -4.97 10.71 10.41
N GLN A 23 -4.13 11.72 10.14
CA GLN A 23 -2.81 11.85 10.76
C GLN A 23 -2.87 11.99 12.29
N LYS A 24 -3.88 12.67 12.81
CA LYS A 24 -4.10 12.80 14.26
C LYS A 24 -4.65 11.52 14.89
N LEU A 25 -5.54 10.83 14.21
CA LEU A 25 -6.20 9.62 14.74
C LEU A 25 -5.34 8.37 14.65
N SER A 26 -4.52 8.23 13.61
CA SER A 26 -3.72 7.02 13.39
C SER A 26 -2.82 6.67 14.59
N PRO A 27 -2.02 7.57 15.16
CA PRO A 27 -1.21 7.26 16.35
C PRO A 27 -2.05 6.84 17.57
N LEU A 28 -3.20 7.48 17.78
CA LEU A 28 -4.08 7.17 18.92
C LEU A 28 -4.71 5.78 18.78
N LEU A 29 -5.09 5.40 17.57
CA LEU A 29 -5.64 4.08 17.28
C LEU A 29 -4.59 2.99 17.42
N THR A 30 -3.37 3.25 16.95
CA THR A 30 -2.23 2.33 17.11
C THR A 30 -1.85 2.16 18.58
N GLU A 31 -1.81 3.25 19.34
CA GLU A 31 -1.57 3.18 20.78
C GLU A 31 -2.66 2.37 21.50
N HIS A 32 -3.93 2.60 21.17
CA HIS A 32 -5.05 1.85 21.73
C HIS A 32 -4.96 0.36 21.40
N ALA A 33 -4.69 0.01 20.13
CA ALA A 33 -4.50 -1.37 19.70
C ALA A 33 -3.32 -2.04 20.46
N ASN A 34 -2.20 -1.34 20.60
CA ASN A 34 -1.06 -1.83 21.36
C ASN A 34 -1.36 -2.03 22.85
N LYS A 35 -2.14 -1.14 23.49
CA LYS A 35 -2.58 -1.34 24.88
C LYS A 35 -3.35 -2.65 25.08
N ILE A 36 -4.11 -3.08 24.09
CA ILE A 36 -4.83 -4.36 24.12
C ILE A 36 -3.86 -5.52 23.83
N MET A 37 -3.17 -5.47 22.67
CA MET A 37 -2.36 -6.59 22.19
C MET A 37 -1.10 -6.88 23.04
N LEU A 38 -0.58 -5.87 23.75
CA LEU A 38 0.58 -6.00 24.64
C LEU A 38 0.18 -6.20 26.10
N ASN A 39 -1.11 -6.35 26.40
CA ASN A 39 -1.61 -6.54 27.76
C ASN A 39 -1.29 -7.95 28.28
N ARG A 40 -0.27 -8.04 29.13
CA ARG A 40 0.18 -9.30 29.71
C ARG A 40 -0.91 -10.02 30.49
N LYS A 41 -1.71 -9.30 31.29
CA LYS A 41 -2.79 -9.92 32.08
C LYS A 41 -3.88 -10.52 31.19
N LEU A 42 -4.21 -9.87 30.09
CA LEU A 42 -5.16 -10.39 29.12
C LEU A 42 -4.58 -11.62 28.41
N PHE A 43 -3.33 -11.57 27.99
CA PHE A 43 -2.65 -12.72 27.38
C PHE A 43 -2.59 -13.94 28.29
N GLU A 44 -2.25 -13.76 29.57
CA GLU A 44 -2.22 -14.86 30.53
C GLU A 44 -3.61 -15.51 30.73
N ARG A 45 -4.69 -14.73 30.65
CA ARG A 45 -6.06 -15.28 30.69
C ARG A 45 -6.38 -16.09 29.43
N ILE A 46 -6.00 -15.60 28.26
CA ILE A 46 -6.19 -16.31 27.00
C ILE A 46 -5.39 -17.62 27.01
N LYS A 47 -4.16 -17.59 27.48
CA LYS A 47 -3.29 -18.74 27.65
C LYS A 47 -3.93 -19.77 28.60
N TYR A 48 -4.46 -19.31 29.74
CA TYR A 48 -5.14 -20.18 30.69
C TYR A 48 -6.34 -20.90 30.05
N VAL A 49 -7.19 -20.19 29.29
CA VAL A 49 -8.32 -20.78 28.57
C VAL A 49 -7.82 -21.82 27.56
N LYS A 50 -6.75 -21.51 26.79
CA LYS A 50 -6.17 -22.43 25.80
C LYS A 50 -5.66 -23.73 26.44
N GLU A 51 -5.13 -23.67 27.65
CA GLU A 51 -4.55 -24.83 28.35
C GLU A 51 -5.59 -25.68 29.11
N HIS A 52 -6.71 -25.08 29.54
CA HIS A 52 -7.67 -25.73 30.44
C HIS A 52 -9.04 -26.01 29.85
N GLU A 53 -9.48 -25.22 28.86
CA GLU A 53 -10.80 -25.42 28.24
C GLU A 53 -10.76 -26.58 27.23
N LYS A 54 -11.64 -27.56 27.40
CA LYS A 54 -11.71 -28.77 26.55
C LYS A 54 -13.05 -28.97 25.87
N GLY A 55 -14.03 -28.11 26.14
CA GLY A 55 -15.40 -28.22 25.62
C GLY A 55 -15.68 -27.39 24.37
N LEU A 56 -14.65 -26.80 23.76
CA LEU A 56 -14.80 -25.93 22.59
C LEU A 56 -15.14 -26.73 21.32
N ASN A 57 -16.04 -26.21 20.52
CA ASN A 57 -16.26 -26.72 19.19
C ASN A 57 -15.11 -26.29 18.23
N ALA A 58 -15.12 -26.78 16.97
CA ALA A 58 -14.04 -26.52 16.02
C ALA A 58 -13.84 -25.03 15.70
N GLU A 59 -14.92 -24.25 15.62
CA GLU A 59 -14.88 -22.81 15.37
C GLU A 59 -14.32 -22.05 16.58
N GLU A 60 -14.79 -22.37 17.77
CA GLU A 60 -14.31 -21.77 19.01
C GLU A 60 -12.82 -22.08 19.25
N GLN A 61 -12.41 -23.32 19.01
CA GLN A 61 -11.01 -23.74 19.10
C GLN A 61 -10.14 -22.95 18.11
N LYS A 62 -10.60 -22.83 16.85
CA LYS A 62 -9.89 -22.08 15.83
C LYS A 62 -9.76 -20.58 16.21
N LEU A 63 -10.84 -19.99 16.72
CA LEU A 63 -10.84 -18.60 17.19
C LEU A 63 -9.85 -18.40 18.34
N LEU A 64 -9.84 -19.32 19.33
CA LEU A 64 -8.91 -19.27 20.45
C LEU A 64 -7.45 -19.37 19.99
N ASP A 65 -7.17 -20.29 19.06
CA ASP A 65 -5.83 -20.46 18.49
C ASP A 65 -5.37 -19.21 17.75
N ASP A 66 -6.25 -18.63 16.92
CA ASP A 66 -5.93 -17.41 16.17
C ASP A 66 -5.71 -16.18 17.08
N ILE A 67 -6.49 -16.04 18.13
CA ILE A 67 -6.33 -14.99 19.14
C ILE A 67 -5.01 -15.18 19.90
N PHE A 68 -4.76 -16.38 20.41
CA PHE A 68 -3.54 -16.69 21.16
C PHE A 68 -2.29 -16.41 20.31
N ASP A 69 -2.26 -16.92 19.09
CA ASP A 69 -1.18 -16.68 18.13
C ASP A 69 -1.05 -15.20 17.78
N GLY A 70 -2.16 -14.48 17.68
CA GLY A 70 -2.18 -13.03 17.47
C GLY A 70 -1.46 -12.27 18.58
N PHE A 71 -1.76 -12.59 19.83
CA PHE A 71 -1.11 -11.97 21.00
C PHE A 71 0.38 -12.32 21.08
N GLN A 72 0.74 -13.59 20.89
CA GLN A 72 2.12 -14.06 20.96
C GLN A 72 2.99 -13.36 19.90
N ARG A 73 2.56 -13.35 18.65
CA ARG A 73 3.23 -12.66 17.54
C ARG A 73 3.10 -11.13 17.61
N GLY A 74 2.08 -10.65 18.30
CA GLY A 74 1.88 -9.21 18.57
C GLY A 74 2.87 -8.64 19.56
N GLY A 75 3.64 -9.49 20.28
CA GLY A 75 4.63 -9.07 21.24
C GLY A 75 4.17 -9.10 22.70
N ALA A 76 3.07 -9.80 23.03
CA ALA A 76 2.57 -9.90 24.40
C ALA A 76 3.60 -10.49 25.39
N CYS A 77 4.50 -11.35 24.88
CA CYS A 77 5.57 -12.02 25.64
C CYS A 77 6.83 -11.17 25.83
N LEU A 78 6.95 -10.03 25.16
CA LEU A 78 8.12 -9.16 25.26
C LEU A 78 8.27 -8.56 26.65
N SER A 79 9.50 -8.13 26.99
CA SER A 79 9.79 -7.29 28.15
C SER A 79 9.02 -5.96 28.06
N ASP A 80 8.82 -5.28 29.17
CA ASP A 80 8.11 -4.00 29.17
C ASP A 80 8.89 -2.94 28.37
N GLU A 81 10.22 -2.95 28.40
CA GLU A 81 11.10 -2.09 27.60
C GLU A 81 10.92 -2.35 26.08
N ASP A 82 10.90 -3.63 25.68
CA ASP A 82 10.70 -4.01 24.28
C ASP A 82 9.28 -3.70 23.79
N LYS A 83 8.28 -3.79 24.65
CA LYS A 83 6.90 -3.37 24.34
C LYS A 83 6.79 -1.87 24.06
N GLU A 84 7.49 -1.05 24.87
CA GLU A 84 7.54 0.39 24.62
C GLU A 84 8.26 0.69 23.29
N LYS A 85 9.37 0.02 23.02
CA LYS A 85 10.10 0.14 21.76
C LYS A 85 9.23 -0.27 20.57
N LEU A 86 8.55 -1.41 20.67
CA LEU A 86 7.62 -1.89 19.64
C LEU A 86 6.49 -0.89 19.39
N THR A 87 5.93 -0.33 20.45
CA THR A 87 4.85 0.66 20.37
C THR A 87 5.30 1.91 19.62
N ARG A 88 6.48 2.45 19.95
CA ARG A 88 7.07 3.61 19.25
C ARG A 88 7.29 3.31 17.77
N MET A 89 7.88 2.16 17.45
CA MET A 89 8.15 1.77 16.05
C MET A 89 6.85 1.58 15.24
N ARG A 90 5.79 1.03 15.84
CA ARG A 90 4.49 0.86 15.17
C ARG A 90 3.82 2.21 14.90
N ILE A 91 3.81 3.11 15.88
CA ILE A 91 3.25 4.47 15.70
C ILE A 91 4.00 5.20 14.58
N GLU A 92 5.32 5.14 14.57
CA GLU A 92 6.15 5.74 13.52
C GLU A 92 5.83 5.12 12.16
N LEU A 93 5.79 3.78 12.06
CA LEU A 93 5.51 3.06 10.83
C LEU A 93 4.14 3.43 10.24
N ASP A 94 3.10 3.47 11.07
CA ASP A 94 1.75 3.80 10.64
C ASP A 94 1.67 5.27 10.18
N THR A 95 2.31 6.19 10.90
CA THR A 95 2.35 7.61 10.55
C THR A 95 3.02 7.84 9.20
N ILE A 96 4.23 7.28 8.99
CA ILE A 96 4.96 7.49 7.73
C ILE A 96 4.34 6.70 6.56
N SER A 97 3.66 5.58 6.81
CA SER A 97 2.93 4.83 5.79
C SER A 97 1.71 5.62 5.29
N LEU A 98 0.99 6.27 6.21
CA LEU A 98 -0.11 7.17 5.86
C LEU A 98 0.41 8.37 5.03
N GLN A 99 1.48 9.01 5.48
CA GLN A 99 2.11 10.13 4.76
C GLN A 99 2.56 9.71 3.35
N PHE A 100 3.16 8.52 3.22
CA PHE A 100 3.55 7.97 1.92
C PHE A 100 2.38 7.92 0.94
N GLY A 101 1.23 7.39 1.39
CA GLY A 101 0.03 7.30 0.56
C GLY A 101 -0.54 8.67 0.18
N GLN A 102 -0.59 9.59 1.15
CA GLN A 102 -1.07 10.97 0.91
C GLN A 102 -0.17 11.72 -0.08
N ASN A 103 1.14 11.59 0.02
CA ASN A 103 2.08 12.19 -0.93
C ASN A 103 1.84 11.69 -2.35
N CYS A 104 1.69 10.36 -2.53
CA CYS A 104 1.40 9.76 -3.83
C CYS A 104 0.10 10.30 -4.43
N LEU A 105 -0.96 10.42 -3.63
CA LEU A 105 -2.24 10.95 -4.07
C LEU A 105 -2.14 12.42 -4.48
N LYS A 106 -1.48 13.24 -3.66
CA LYS A 106 -1.30 14.68 -3.93
C LYS A 106 -0.52 14.92 -5.23
N GLU A 107 0.60 14.25 -5.44
CA GLU A 107 1.36 14.39 -6.70
C GLU A 107 0.60 13.84 -7.91
N THR A 108 -0.17 12.75 -7.75
CA THR A 108 -1.02 12.23 -8.82
C THR A 108 -2.07 13.26 -9.22
N ASN A 109 -2.71 13.91 -8.24
CA ASN A 109 -3.76 14.90 -8.47
C ASN A 109 -3.21 16.24 -8.99
N ALA A 110 -1.99 16.59 -8.64
CA ALA A 110 -1.36 17.85 -9.05
C ALA A 110 -0.90 17.83 -10.51
N TYR A 111 -0.65 16.65 -11.09
CA TYR A 111 -0.16 16.57 -12.46
C TYR A 111 -1.30 16.69 -13.47
N SER A 112 -1.06 17.50 -14.50
CA SER A 112 -1.90 17.55 -15.71
C SER A 112 -1.06 17.89 -16.92
N LEU A 113 -1.37 17.23 -18.04
CA LEU A 113 -0.84 17.52 -19.38
C LEU A 113 -1.93 18.26 -20.15
N HIS A 114 -1.72 19.53 -20.43
CA HIS A 114 -2.64 20.37 -21.18
C HIS A 114 -2.18 20.48 -22.64
N ILE A 115 -3.06 20.13 -23.58
CA ILE A 115 -2.82 20.14 -25.02
C ILE A 115 -3.87 21.02 -25.69
N THR A 116 -3.45 21.92 -26.57
CA THR A 116 -4.34 22.81 -27.33
C THR A 116 -4.30 22.54 -28.84
N ASP A 117 -3.22 21.87 -29.32
CA ASP A 117 -3.10 21.49 -30.70
C ASP A 117 -3.74 20.12 -30.96
N GLN A 118 -4.80 20.11 -31.77
CA GLN A 118 -5.51 18.89 -32.13
C GLN A 118 -4.62 17.87 -32.91
N GLN A 119 -3.59 18.33 -33.60
CA GLN A 119 -2.68 17.42 -34.32
C GLN A 119 -1.87 16.52 -33.38
N GLU A 120 -1.60 16.97 -32.17
CA GLU A 120 -0.89 16.20 -31.14
C GLU A 120 -1.71 15.07 -30.53
N LEU A 121 -3.04 15.05 -30.81
CA LEU A 121 -4.00 14.08 -30.28
C LEU A 121 -4.26 12.89 -31.23
N ALA A 122 -3.53 12.82 -32.34
CA ALA A 122 -3.66 11.72 -33.30
C ALA A 122 -3.55 10.35 -32.60
N GLY A 123 -4.39 9.40 -33.03
CA GLY A 123 -4.46 8.04 -32.50
C GLY A 123 -5.39 7.88 -31.28
N LEU A 124 -5.70 8.94 -30.55
CA LEU A 124 -6.56 8.86 -29.35
C LEU A 124 -8.03 8.57 -29.72
N PRO A 125 -8.72 7.66 -29.01
CA PRO A 125 -10.14 7.39 -29.22
C PRO A 125 -11.00 8.60 -28.77
N GLU A 126 -12.14 8.80 -29.47
CA GLU A 126 -13.07 9.92 -29.23
C GLU A 126 -13.51 10.01 -27.76
N THR A 127 -13.79 8.87 -27.13
CA THR A 127 -14.16 8.83 -25.69
C THR A 127 -13.07 9.38 -24.76
N ALA A 128 -11.79 9.21 -25.09
CA ALA A 128 -10.68 9.78 -24.31
C ALA A 128 -10.55 11.29 -24.58
N LEU A 129 -10.79 11.73 -25.82
CA LEU A 129 -10.79 13.14 -26.19
C LEU A 129 -11.94 13.90 -25.49
N ASP A 130 -13.15 13.36 -25.52
CA ASP A 130 -14.32 13.95 -24.85
C ASP A 130 -14.09 14.11 -23.35
N ALA A 131 -13.56 13.06 -22.69
CA ALA A 131 -13.23 13.11 -21.28
C ALA A 131 -12.16 14.16 -20.96
N ALA A 132 -11.13 14.26 -21.81
CA ALA A 132 -10.06 15.25 -21.63
C ALA A 132 -10.54 16.69 -21.89
N ALA A 133 -11.43 16.89 -22.88
CA ALA A 133 -12.05 18.18 -23.15
C ALA A 133 -12.96 18.62 -21.98
N LEU A 134 -13.75 17.70 -21.43
CA LEU A 134 -14.56 17.96 -20.25
C LEU A 134 -13.69 18.36 -19.05
N ALA A 135 -12.60 17.64 -18.79
CA ALA A 135 -11.65 17.94 -17.71
C ALA A 135 -10.99 19.33 -17.88
N ALA A 136 -10.66 19.73 -19.11
CA ALA A 136 -10.15 21.07 -19.40
C ALA A 136 -11.22 22.14 -19.12
N LYS A 137 -12.45 21.91 -19.59
CA LYS A 137 -13.59 22.85 -19.39
C LYS A 137 -13.92 23.04 -17.90
N GLU A 138 -13.89 21.98 -17.09
CA GLU A 138 -14.11 22.07 -15.64
C GLU A 138 -13.08 22.95 -14.93
N LYS A 139 -11.86 23.04 -15.49
CA LYS A 139 -10.81 23.96 -15.01
C LYS A 139 -10.81 25.33 -15.72
N GLY A 140 -11.82 25.62 -16.55
CA GLY A 140 -11.89 26.87 -17.31
C GLY A 140 -10.83 27.02 -18.41
N MET A 141 -10.32 25.91 -18.92
CA MET A 141 -9.28 25.85 -19.96
C MET A 141 -9.87 25.41 -21.30
N GLU A 142 -9.32 25.93 -22.39
CA GLU A 142 -9.61 25.44 -23.75
C GLU A 142 -8.70 24.27 -24.09
N GLY A 143 -9.14 23.38 -25.00
CA GLY A 143 -8.37 22.19 -25.41
C GLY A 143 -8.64 20.97 -24.55
N TRP A 144 -7.62 20.19 -24.27
CA TRP A 144 -7.70 18.86 -23.64
C TRP A 144 -6.74 18.75 -22.46
N LEU A 145 -7.24 18.18 -21.35
CA LEU A 145 -6.47 17.99 -20.13
C LEU A 145 -6.38 16.51 -19.77
N PHE A 146 -5.17 15.97 -19.82
CA PHE A 146 -4.89 14.58 -19.42
C PHE A 146 -4.25 14.52 -18.06
N THR A 147 -4.60 13.49 -17.28
CA THR A 147 -4.14 13.29 -15.90
C THR A 147 -3.44 11.93 -15.72
N LEU A 148 -2.83 11.70 -14.55
CA LEU A 148 -2.22 10.41 -14.21
C LEU A 148 -3.21 9.37 -13.68
N HIS A 149 -4.50 9.70 -13.61
CA HIS A 149 -5.54 8.73 -13.27
C HIS A 149 -5.74 7.71 -14.38
N GLN A 150 -5.97 6.45 -14.02
CA GLN A 150 -6.00 5.34 -14.96
C GLN A 150 -6.92 5.53 -16.17
N PRO A 151 -8.14 6.08 -16.03
CA PRO A 151 -9.02 6.31 -17.18
C PRO A 151 -8.48 7.31 -18.22
N SER A 152 -7.60 8.23 -17.81
CA SER A 152 -6.93 9.19 -18.68
C SER A 152 -5.57 8.67 -19.16
N TYR A 153 -4.76 8.17 -18.25
CA TYR A 153 -3.40 7.70 -18.50
C TYR A 153 -3.35 6.46 -19.41
N GLY A 154 -4.20 5.47 -19.15
CA GLY A 154 -4.20 4.21 -19.87
C GLY A 154 -4.44 4.39 -21.38
N PRO A 155 -5.57 5.00 -21.81
CA PRO A 155 -5.83 5.27 -23.22
C PRO A 155 -4.76 6.13 -23.87
N PHE A 156 -4.22 7.14 -23.15
CA PHE A 156 -3.17 8.00 -23.68
C PHE A 156 -1.91 7.22 -24.05
N LEU A 157 -1.43 6.35 -23.16
CA LEU A 157 -0.24 5.53 -23.43
C LEU A 157 -0.48 4.47 -24.50
N THR A 158 -1.70 3.97 -24.62
CA THR A 158 -2.04 2.90 -25.56
C THR A 158 -2.21 3.42 -26.98
N TYR A 159 -2.83 4.59 -27.15
CA TYR A 159 -3.34 5.01 -28.46
C TYR A 159 -2.73 6.30 -29.02
N ALA A 160 -2.19 7.21 -28.19
CA ALA A 160 -1.62 8.46 -28.71
C ALA A 160 -0.46 8.17 -29.68
N ASP A 161 -0.46 8.75 -30.87
CA ASP A 161 0.62 8.60 -31.84
C ASP A 161 1.89 9.35 -31.43
N ASN A 162 1.75 10.49 -30.73
CA ASN A 162 2.88 11.31 -30.30
C ASN A 162 3.71 10.62 -29.22
N ARG A 163 4.85 10.05 -29.65
CA ARG A 163 5.77 9.31 -28.75
C ARG A 163 6.34 10.17 -27.61
N GLU A 164 6.63 11.45 -27.88
CA GLU A 164 7.21 12.31 -26.86
C GLU A 164 6.20 12.65 -25.76
N LEU A 165 4.94 12.87 -26.10
CA LEU A 165 3.87 13.07 -25.12
C LEU A 165 3.60 11.78 -24.32
N ARG A 166 3.63 10.59 -24.97
CA ARG A 166 3.59 9.31 -24.23
C ARG A 166 4.75 9.18 -23.26
N ARG A 167 5.99 9.54 -23.68
CA ARG A 167 7.17 9.52 -22.82
C ARG A 167 7.00 10.47 -21.63
N GLN A 168 6.49 11.66 -21.86
CA GLN A 168 6.22 12.64 -20.81
C GLN A 168 5.23 12.11 -19.77
N MET A 169 4.10 11.55 -20.21
CA MET A 169 3.11 10.92 -19.33
C MET A 169 3.69 9.73 -18.57
N TYR A 170 4.44 8.86 -19.26
CA TYR A 170 5.10 7.71 -18.65
C TYR A 170 6.09 8.12 -17.57
N MET A 171 6.95 9.09 -17.86
CA MET A 171 7.92 9.61 -16.89
C MET A 171 7.22 10.27 -15.72
N ALA A 172 6.18 11.07 -15.97
CA ALA A 172 5.42 11.71 -14.90
C ALA A 172 4.84 10.67 -13.94
N LYS A 173 4.23 9.59 -14.44
CA LYS A 173 3.62 8.52 -13.64
C LYS A 173 4.66 7.71 -12.86
N ASN A 174 5.76 7.33 -13.51
CA ASN A 174 6.75 6.42 -12.92
C ASN A 174 7.77 7.11 -12.01
N THR A 175 7.74 8.43 -11.91
CA THR A 175 8.61 9.20 -11.02
C THR A 175 7.83 10.00 -9.96
N ILE A 176 6.58 9.63 -9.70
CA ILE A 176 5.77 10.19 -8.61
C ILE A 176 6.54 10.06 -7.30
N CYS A 177 6.60 11.14 -6.52
CA CYS A 177 7.26 11.23 -5.23
C CYS A 177 8.77 10.85 -5.23
N CYS A 178 9.45 10.95 -6.38
CA CYS A 178 10.87 10.61 -6.52
C CYS A 178 11.73 11.75 -7.09
N LYS A 179 11.18 12.97 -7.23
CA LYS A 179 11.85 14.09 -7.90
C LYS A 179 12.45 15.13 -6.95
N GLY A 180 12.37 14.90 -5.66
CA GLY A 180 12.64 15.92 -4.64
C GLY A 180 11.39 16.77 -4.35
N GLY A 181 11.49 17.64 -3.35
CA GLY A 181 10.39 18.50 -2.92
C GLY A 181 9.61 17.95 -1.73
N GLU A 182 8.48 18.60 -1.42
CA GLU A 182 7.69 18.34 -0.21
C GLU A 182 7.11 16.92 -0.14
N HIS A 183 6.80 16.32 -1.30
CA HIS A 183 6.15 15.01 -1.38
C HIS A 183 7.12 13.87 -1.73
N ASP A 184 8.43 14.07 -1.59
CA ASP A 184 9.41 13.02 -1.90
C ASP A 184 9.35 11.87 -0.89
N ASN A 185 9.09 10.67 -1.39
CA ASN A 185 8.90 9.47 -0.57
C ASN A 185 10.16 8.61 -0.41
N ARG A 186 11.30 8.96 -1.03
CA ARG A 186 12.51 8.10 -1.01
C ARG A 186 13.03 7.82 0.40
N GLN A 187 13.03 8.83 1.26
CA GLN A 187 13.43 8.65 2.66
C GLN A 187 12.37 7.85 3.45
N LEU A 188 11.08 8.08 3.18
CA LEU A 188 9.99 7.34 3.81
C LEU A 188 10.06 5.85 3.48
N VAL A 189 10.30 5.48 2.21
CA VAL A 189 10.48 4.08 1.78
C VAL A 189 11.60 3.41 2.57
N THR A 190 12.77 4.06 2.64
CA THR A 190 13.92 3.52 3.39
C THR A 190 13.57 3.30 4.86
N ARG A 191 12.90 4.28 5.48
CA ARG A 191 12.52 4.19 6.89
C ARG A 191 11.46 3.12 7.14
N ILE A 192 10.45 3.01 6.26
CA ILE A 192 9.40 1.97 6.33
C ILE A 192 10.03 0.57 6.26
N VAL A 193 10.95 0.33 5.32
CA VAL A 193 11.62 -0.98 5.18
C VAL A 193 12.45 -1.31 6.41
N ASN A 194 13.20 -0.35 6.93
CA ASN A 194 14.00 -0.55 8.13
C ASN A 194 13.13 -0.80 9.37
N LEU A 195 12.06 -0.04 9.59
CA LEU A 195 11.13 -0.28 10.70
C LEU A 195 10.48 -1.66 10.63
N ARG A 196 10.06 -2.10 9.45
CA ARG A 196 9.49 -3.43 9.26
C ARG A 196 10.50 -4.52 9.63
N ARG A 197 11.77 -4.36 9.26
CA ARG A 197 12.85 -5.28 9.63
C ARG A 197 13.10 -5.26 11.15
N GLU A 198 13.24 -4.07 11.74
CA GLU A 198 13.48 -3.91 13.16
C GLU A 198 12.35 -4.51 14.00
N ILE A 199 11.09 -4.30 13.62
CA ILE A 199 9.92 -4.90 14.26
C ILE A 199 9.94 -6.42 14.13
N ALA A 200 10.23 -6.96 12.94
CA ALA A 200 10.30 -8.41 12.73
C ALA A 200 11.38 -9.05 13.61
N GLN A 201 12.56 -8.44 13.69
CA GLN A 201 13.67 -8.91 14.52
C GLN A 201 13.34 -8.83 16.02
N LEU A 202 12.71 -7.75 16.48
CA LEU A 202 12.26 -7.61 17.86
C LEU A 202 11.25 -8.70 18.25
N LEU A 203 10.44 -9.16 17.28
CA LEU A 203 9.45 -10.23 17.44
C LEU A 203 10.02 -11.63 17.19
N GLY A 204 11.36 -11.77 17.06
CA GLY A 204 12.03 -13.05 16.91
C GLY A 204 11.98 -13.67 15.51
N ASN A 205 11.75 -12.84 14.46
CA ASN A 205 11.81 -13.27 13.08
C ASN A 205 13.08 -12.73 12.42
N GLU A 206 13.70 -13.48 11.53
CA GLU A 206 14.89 -13.03 10.82
C GLU A 206 14.56 -11.90 9.83
N THR A 207 13.44 -12.03 9.12
CA THR A 207 13.00 -11.08 8.12
C THR A 207 11.53 -10.70 8.31
N TYR A 208 11.14 -9.56 7.75
CA TYR A 208 9.73 -9.15 7.66
C TYR A 208 8.90 -10.14 6.82
N ALA A 209 9.47 -10.67 5.74
CA ALA A 209 8.81 -11.65 4.89
C ALA A 209 8.46 -12.92 5.69
N GLU A 210 9.39 -13.45 6.48
CA GLU A 210 9.14 -14.59 7.37
C GLU A 210 7.97 -14.30 8.33
N SER A 211 8.01 -13.15 8.99
CA SER A 211 6.96 -12.74 9.92
C SER A 211 5.56 -12.73 9.28
N VAL A 212 5.47 -12.26 8.03
CA VAL A 212 4.19 -12.15 7.31
C VAL A 212 3.73 -13.50 6.76
N LEU A 213 4.64 -14.28 6.17
CA LEU A 213 4.31 -15.52 5.46
C LEU A 213 3.78 -16.62 6.38
N LYS A 214 4.14 -16.64 7.67
CA LYS A 214 3.59 -17.58 8.66
C LYS A 214 2.05 -17.66 8.69
N ARG A 215 1.35 -16.63 8.20
CA ARG A 215 -0.13 -16.59 8.13
C ARG A 215 -0.67 -16.49 6.69
N ARG A 216 0.15 -16.75 5.69
CA ARG A 216 -0.24 -16.74 4.28
C ARG A 216 -0.26 -18.16 3.74
N MET A 217 -0.96 -18.38 2.63
CA MET A 217 -1.02 -19.69 1.95
C MET A 217 0.37 -20.22 1.56
N ALA A 218 1.32 -19.32 1.30
CA ALA A 218 2.68 -19.70 0.95
C ALA A 218 3.49 -20.22 2.14
N GLU A 219 3.10 -19.89 3.38
CA GLU A 219 3.70 -20.30 4.66
C GLU A 219 5.16 -19.84 4.87
N ASN A 220 6.00 -19.92 3.86
CA ASN A 220 7.42 -19.58 3.91
C ASN A 220 7.96 -19.03 2.58
N THR A 221 9.15 -18.47 2.61
CA THR A 221 9.82 -17.89 1.43
C THR A 221 10.20 -18.93 0.38
N ALA A 222 10.53 -20.16 0.78
CA ALA A 222 10.89 -21.22 -0.16
C ALA A 222 9.71 -21.57 -1.09
N ASN A 223 8.50 -21.67 -0.55
CA ASN A 223 7.29 -21.92 -1.34
C ASN A 223 6.99 -20.76 -2.32
N VAL A 224 7.24 -19.50 -1.90
CA VAL A 224 7.10 -18.34 -2.79
C VAL A 224 8.07 -18.44 -3.96
N TYR A 225 9.35 -18.70 -3.69
CA TYR A 225 10.35 -18.82 -4.75
C TYR A 225 10.11 -20.03 -5.66
N ALA A 226 9.64 -21.14 -5.10
CA ALA A 226 9.29 -22.31 -5.91
C ALA A 226 8.17 -22.01 -6.91
N LEU A 227 7.12 -21.30 -6.49
CA LEU A 227 6.04 -20.88 -7.39
C LEU A 227 6.54 -19.89 -8.45
N ILE A 228 7.33 -18.88 -8.05
CA ILE A 228 7.90 -17.91 -8.99
C ILE A 228 8.78 -18.62 -10.01
N GLN A 229 9.62 -19.57 -9.58
CA GLN A 229 10.48 -20.33 -10.50
C GLN A 229 9.67 -21.13 -11.51
N GLN A 230 8.61 -21.82 -11.08
CA GLN A 230 7.71 -22.55 -11.99
C GLN A 230 7.08 -21.60 -13.03
N LEU A 231 6.64 -20.41 -12.62
CA LEU A 231 6.11 -19.41 -13.54
C LEU A 231 7.17 -18.88 -14.50
N MET A 232 8.37 -18.61 -14.02
CA MET A 232 9.49 -18.17 -14.87
C MET A 232 9.86 -19.22 -15.90
N ASP A 233 9.97 -20.49 -15.49
CA ASP A 233 10.29 -21.59 -16.41
C ASP A 233 9.25 -21.77 -17.52
N ALA A 234 7.97 -21.53 -17.20
CA ALA A 234 6.87 -21.63 -18.15
C ALA A 234 6.78 -20.41 -19.10
N TYR A 235 6.91 -19.19 -18.57
CA TYR A 235 6.64 -17.97 -19.34
C TYR A 235 7.86 -17.33 -20.01
N MET A 236 9.06 -17.43 -19.42
CA MET A 236 10.26 -16.80 -19.96
C MET A 236 10.62 -17.21 -21.39
N PRO A 237 10.44 -18.49 -21.83
CA PRO A 237 10.69 -18.86 -23.22
C PRO A 237 9.83 -18.10 -24.22
N VAL A 238 8.55 -17.82 -23.87
CA VAL A 238 7.63 -17.02 -24.70
C VAL A 238 8.01 -15.55 -24.66
N ALA A 239 8.14 -14.99 -23.45
CA ALA A 239 8.47 -13.58 -23.25
C ALA A 239 9.79 -13.14 -23.93
N ARG A 240 10.73 -14.06 -24.15
CA ARG A 240 11.98 -13.77 -24.88
C ARG A 240 11.80 -13.71 -26.38
N LYS A 241 10.73 -14.31 -26.93
CA LYS A 241 10.43 -14.28 -28.38
C LYS A 241 9.65 -13.03 -28.77
N GLU A 242 8.78 -12.54 -27.87
CA GLU A 242 7.92 -11.39 -28.15
C GLU A 242 8.67 -10.12 -28.63
N PRO A 243 9.82 -9.69 -28.05
CA PRO A 243 10.55 -8.54 -28.56
C PRO A 243 11.04 -8.72 -30.01
N THR A 244 11.41 -9.95 -30.38
CA THR A 244 11.90 -10.27 -31.74
C THR A 244 10.76 -10.27 -32.79
N GLU A 245 9.53 -10.51 -32.33
CA GLU A 245 8.33 -10.46 -33.21
C GLU A 245 7.83 -9.02 -33.40
N LEU A 246 8.24 -8.08 -32.52
CA LEU A 246 7.88 -6.66 -32.57
C LEU A 246 8.90 -5.80 -33.34
N GLU A 247 10.10 -6.32 -33.64
CA GLU A 247 11.13 -5.70 -34.49
C GLU A 247 10.87 -5.98 -35.97
#